data_bdf9cab675241f903f59da42b644e6f9
#
_entry.id   bdf9cab675241f903f59da42b644e6f9
#
_cell.length_a   1.000
_cell.length_b   1.000
_cell.length_c   1.000
_cell.angle_alpha   90.00
_cell.angle_beta   90.00
_cell.angle_gamma   90.00
#
_symmetry.space_group_name_H-M   'P 1'
#
loop_
_entity.id
_entity.type
_entity.pdbx_description
1 polymer ?
#
loop_
_entity_poly.entity_id
_entity_poly.type
_entity_poly.pdbx_seq_one_letter_code
_entity_poly.pdbx_strand_id
1 'polypeptide(L)'
;ERVSPDGVVSLKLTQGRVADVEVKFLTKDGDDVDENDNPINGKTRDWVITREISIKSGDAFNRNMLERDIKRLYGTQLFSDIKVTLKPLPEQPGDVVLILGIVEQSTGQVSGGLGYSQSQGVFGQVQLQDTNLFGRAWNLGLNVTYGQYGGLSNLTFTDPWIYGDNHRTGFRGSLFLSQQVPQVFQSEDNGNIRTLKDYEDNGGRKAYETGRKYGFSDNDKVPGSVNKADDEYPNKSWFNYEGDSIALRKIGGNFAFTRPLNGGDPFKDAPWRVLAGMGFENVRPINFSADSRPYGVASRKIKSGKVKNKDIVCISYNCADSNYLTSFRFAATYNSYNDPTNPTSGSFFTASTQQFIGINEDSPTFNKLRTSYTQFFPVDWLKLHKGCRPKPGEAADCPQAIGVQVKAGVAIGDMPPYEAFCLGGSNSIRGWYDCDLAVGKAFGEITLEYRFPLISIFSGEVFMDAGTDFDTQKDVQGKPGLLLNKDGSGVSVGTGVIVKTPVGPLRLEVATKDFTDDYRFNLGIGWKF
;
A
#
# COMPACT_ATOMS: atom_id res chain seq x y z
N GLU A 1 -10.46 -1.50 60.21
CA GLU A 1 -10.71 -2.84 60.81
C GLU A 1 -11.39 -2.66 62.16
N ARG A 2 -12.52 -3.31 62.37
CA ARG A 2 -13.17 -3.39 63.69
C ARG A 2 -13.46 -4.85 63.97
N VAL A 3 -13.00 -5.28 65.14
CA VAL A 3 -13.36 -6.62 65.67
C VAL A 3 -14.48 -6.42 66.68
N SER A 4 -15.61 -7.07 66.44
CA SER A 4 -16.69 -7.03 67.42
C SER A 4 -16.38 -7.92 68.62
N PRO A 5 -17.01 -7.71 69.77
CA PRO A 5 -16.82 -8.57 70.96
C PRO A 5 -17.07 -10.05 70.67
N ASP A 6 -17.85 -10.38 69.66
CA ASP A 6 -18.18 -11.73 69.22
C ASP A 6 -17.15 -12.31 68.22
N GLY A 7 -15.99 -11.66 68.02
CA GLY A 7 -14.92 -12.12 67.17
C GLY A 7 -15.16 -11.91 65.64
N VAL A 8 -16.16 -11.14 65.26
CA VAL A 8 -16.44 -10.84 63.84
C VAL A 8 -15.51 -9.68 63.41
N VAL A 9 -14.69 -9.92 62.38
CA VAL A 9 -13.83 -8.92 61.76
C VAL A 9 -14.62 -8.23 60.67
N SER A 10 -14.95 -6.95 60.87
CA SER A 10 -15.57 -6.12 59.84
C SER A 10 -14.49 -5.36 59.08
N LEU A 11 -14.34 -5.67 57.82
CA LEU A 11 -13.47 -4.95 56.88
C LEU A 11 -14.33 -3.99 56.05
N LYS A 12 -14.11 -2.68 56.20
CA LYS A 12 -14.68 -1.68 55.31
C LYS A 12 -13.72 -1.49 54.13
N LEU A 13 -14.04 -2.05 52.98
CA LEU A 13 -13.30 -1.82 51.73
C LEU A 13 -13.90 -0.58 51.06
N THR A 14 -13.06 0.43 50.85
CA THR A 14 -13.44 1.61 50.07
C THR A 14 -12.80 1.44 48.70
N GLN A 15 -13.63 1.34 47.69
CA GLN A 15 -13.15 1.35 46.30
C GLN A 15 -12.84 2.80 45.93
N GLY A 16 -11.56 3.08 45.55
CA GLY A 16 -11.16 4.39 45.08
C GLY A 16 -11.80 4.75 43.75
N ARG A 17 -12.26 5.99 43.63
CA ARG A 17 -12.80 6.54 42.39
C ARG A 17 -11.86 7.56 41.80
N VAL A 18 -11.91 7.75 40.50
CA VAL A 18 -11.22 8.83 39.80
C VAL A 18 -12.10 10.07 39.89
N ALA A 19 -11.69 11.04 40.68
CA ALA A 19 -12.44 12.30 40.83
C ALA A 19 -12.27 13.18 39.56
N ASP A 20 -11.04 13.24 39.03
CA ASP A 20 -10.74 14.00 37.82
C ASP A 20 -9.53 13.41 37.07
N VAL A 21 -9.39 13.76 35.78
CA VAL A 21 -8.25 13.41 34.93
C VAL A 21 -7.59 14.68 34.43
N GLU A 22 -6.42 15.00 34.98
CA GLU A 22 -5.62 16.17 34.63
C GLU A 22 -4.48 15.80 33.67
N VAL A 23 -4.25 16.65 32.67
CA VAL A 23 -3.10 16.53 31.77
C VAL A 23 -2.09 17.62 32.12
N LYS A 24 -0.83 17.25 32.34
CA LYS A 24 0.29 18.15 32.53
C LYS A 24 1.38 17.84 31.54
N PHE A 25 1.94 18.86 30.92
CA PHE A 25 3.11 18.68 30.06
C PHE A 25 4.37 18.80 30.88
N LEU A 26 5.34 17.95 30.58
CA LEU A 26 6.60 17.87 31.31
C LEU A 26 7.78 18.06 30.35
N THR A 27 8.89 18.57 30.92
CA THR A 27 10.20 18.55 30.27
C THR A 27 10.70 17.10 30.13
N LYS A 28 11.78 16.89 29.40
CA LYS A 28 12.44 15.56 29.32
C LYS A 28 12.97 15.08 30.69
N ASP A 29 13.29 16.01 31.57
CA ASP A 29 13.77 15.72 32.94
C ASP A 29 12.61 15.44 33.89
N GLY A 30 11.39 15.78 33.48
CA GLY A 30 10.14 15.46 34.19
C GLY A 30 9.60 16.57 35.05
N ASP A 31 10.06 17.80 34.83
CA ASP A 31 9.58 19.00 35.52
C ASP A 31 8.35 19.57 34.78
N ASP A 32 7.39 20.13 35.52
CA ASP A 32 6.18 20.73 34.96
C ASP A 32 6.31 22.27 34.73
N VAL A 33 7.51 22.82 34.99
CA VAL A 33 7.89 24.21 34.75
C VAL A 33 9.17 24.32 33.93
N ASP A 34 9.35 25.41 33.23
CA ASP A 34 10.58 25.75 32.51
C ASP A 34 11.63 26.39 33.47
N GLU A 35 12.82 26.72 32.95
CA GLU A 35 13.90 27.39 33.70
C GLU A 35 13.52 28.73 34.31
N ASN A 36 12.38 29.31 33.93
CA ASN A 36 11.84 30.58 34.42
C ASN A 36 10.59 30.40 35.30
N ASP A 37 10.34 29.21 35.84
CA ASP A 37 9.17 28.83 36.63
C ASP A 37 7.81 29.00 35.89
N ASN A 38 7.79 29.05 34.56
CA ASN A 38 6.54 29.06 33.81
C ASN A 38 6.07 27.60 33.52
N PRO A 39 4.74 27.35 33.59
CA PRO A 39 4.19 26.06 33.26
C PRO A 39 4.54 25.64 31.81
N ILE A 40 4.94 24.39 31.64
CA ILE A 40 5.20 23.82 30.30
C ILE A 40 3.88 23.75 29.53
N ASN A 41 3.84 24.39 28.36
CA ASN A 41 2.72 24.31 27.43
C ASN A 41 3.04 23.32 26.32
N GLY A 42 2.24 22.25 26.20
CA GLY A 42 2.38 21.28 25.13
C GLY A 42 1.86 21.80 23.78
N LYS A 43 2.39 21.24 22.70
CA LYS A 43 1.87 21.43 21.34
C LYS A 43 0.55 20.69 21.15
N THR A 44 0.43 19.49 21.73
CA THR A 44 -0.74 18.61 21.62
C THR A 44 -1.92 19.17 22.39
N ARG A 45 -3.09 19.18 21.78
CA ARG A 45 -4.33 19.62 22.44
C ARG A 45 -4.78 18.59 23.48
N ASP A 46 -5.24 19.02 24.63
CA ASP A 46 -5.68 18.16 25.74
C ASP A 46 -6.72 17.12 25.30
N TRP A 47 -7.66 17.52 24.45
CA TRP A 47 -8.68 16.62 23.95
C TRP A 47 -8.12 15.47 23.09
N VAL A 48 -6.94 15.63 22.47
CA VAL A 48 -6.24 14.56 21.73
C VAL A 48 -5.74 13.50 22.70
N ILE A 49 -5.31 13.92 23.89
CA ILE A 49 -4.83 13.02 24.95
C ILE A 49 -6.04 12.38 25.63
N THR A 50 -7.00 13.19 26.09
CA THR A 50 -8.15 12.71 26.86
C THR A 50 -9.10 11.81 26.08
N ARG A 51 -9.19 11.97 24.75
CA ARG A 51 -9.98 11.04 23.91
C ARG A 51 -9.41 9.63 23.85
N GLU A 52 -8.11 9.41 24.11
CA GLU A 52 -7.47 8.10 24.16
C GLU A 52 -7.61 7.43 25.53
N ILE A 53 -8.13 8.14 26.52
CA ILE A 53 -8.35 7.64 27.88
C ILE A 53 -9.79 7.18 28.04
N SER A 54 -9.94 5.90 28.42
CA SER A 54 -11.25 5.29 28.68
C SER A 54 -11.77 5.58 30.09
N ILE A 55 -10.87 5.84 31.04
CA ILE A 55 -11.19 6.20 32.41
C ILE A 55 -11.73 7.64 32.45
N LYS A 56 -12.90 7.81 33.05
CA LYS A 56 -13.56 9.12 33.21
C LYS A 56 -13.73 9.48 34.67
N SER A 57 -13.93 10.77 34.94
CA SER A 57 -14.34 11.25 36.25
C SER A 57 -15.60 10.52 36.73
N GLY A 58 -15.59 10.05 37.98
CA GLY A 58 -16.63 9.22 38.60
C GLY A 58 -16.43 7.70 38.49
N ASP A 59 -15.56 7.24 37.61
CA ASP A 59 -15.30 5.80 37.46
C ASP A 59 -14.53 5.20 38.64
N ALA A 60 -14.77 3.93 38.93
CA ALA A 60 -13.91 3.20 39.84
C ALA A 60 -12.51 3.04 39.24
N PHE A 61 -11.46 3.36 40.04
CA PHE A 61 -10.10 3.21 39.58
C PHE A 61 -9.78 1.76 39.19
N ASN A 62 -9.33 1.53 37.97
CA ASN A 62 -8.94 0.23 37.44
C ASN A 62 -7.57 0.30 36.77
N ARG A 63 -6.59 -0.35 37.39
CA ARG A 63 -5.21 -0.38 36.92
C ARG A 63 -5.09 -0.96 35.50
N ASN A 64 -5.82 -2.04 35.20
CA ASN A 64 -5.72 -2.70 33.90
C ASN A 64 -6.31 -1.82 32.76
N MET A 65 -7.33 -1.00 33.08
CA MET A 65 -7.85 -0.01 32.14
C MET A 65 -6.80 1.08 31.89
N LEU A 66 -6.19 1.59 32.96
CA LEU A 66 -5.16 2.62 32.86
C LEU A 66 -3.96 2.14 32.04
N GLU A 67 -3.47 0.92 32.28
CA GLU A 67 -2.36 0.35 31.51
C GLU A 67 -2.71 0.24 30.00
N ARG A 68 -3.95 -0.11 29.65
CA ARG A 68 -4.42 -0.13 28.25
C ARG A 68 -4.49 1.28 27.66
N ASP A 69 -4.97 2.25 28.43
CA ASP A 69 -5.04 3.67 28.03
C ASP A 69 -3.64 4.23 27.76
N ILE A 70 -2.69 3.96 28.64
CA ILE A 70 -1.29 4.36 28.46
C ILE A 70 -0.67 3.71 27.22
N LYS A 71 -0.92 2.42 26.98
CA LYS A 71 -0.47 1.74 25.75
C LYS A 71 -1.06 2.39 24.49
N ARG A 72 -2.34 2.83 24.52
CA ARG A 72 -2.95 3.56 23.40
C ARG A 72 -2.28 4.90 23.18
N LEU A 73 -2.01 5.67 24.24
CA LEU A 73 -1.29 6.94 24.13
C LEU A 73 0.10 6.75 23.52
N TYR A 74 0.88 5.78 23.97
CA TYR A 74 2.17 5.44 23.33
C TYR A 74 1.98 5.02 21.86
N GLY A 75 0.90 4.31 21.56
CA GLY A 75 0.54 3.90 20.19
C GLY A 75 0.27 5.05 19.25
N THR A 76 -0.01 6.26 19.74
CA THR A 76 -0.13 7.47 18.92
C THR A 76 1.21 7.97 18.39
N GLN A 77 2.32 7.57 19.01
CA GLN A 77 3.68 8.03 18.70
C GLN A 77 3.87 9.56 18.81
N LEU A 78 3.08 10.20 19.68
CA LEU A 78 3.19 11.64 19.96
C LEU A 78 4.02 11.93 21.20
N PHE A 79 4.24 10.93 22.04
CA PHE A 79 4.81 11.07 23.36
C PHE A 79 6.02 10.17 23.54
N SER A 80 7.08 10.71 24.10
CA SER A 80 8.31 9.98 24.43
C SER A 80 8.23 9.34 25.82
N ASP A 81 7.52 9.96 26.76
CA ASP A 81 7.24 9.40 28.07
C ASP A 81 5.87 9.84 28.61
N ILE A 82 5.27 9.00 29.46
CA ILE A 82 3.99 9.25 30.10
C ILE A 82 4.11 8.83 31.57
N LYS A 83 4.13 9.82 32.46
CA LYS A 83 4.19 9.62 33.91
C LYS A 83 2.77 9.68 34.49
N VAL A 84 2.42 8.68 35.28
CA VAL A 84 1.11 8.60 35.94
C VAL A 84 1.27 8.89 37.41
N THR A 85 0.55 9.88 37.91
CA THR A 85 0.51 10.22 39.33
C THR A 85 -0.93 10.16 39.83
N LEU A 86 -1.15 9.47 40.94
CA LEU A 86 -2.44 9.44 41.62
C LEU A 86 -2.36 10.37 42.84
N LYS A 87 -3.08 11.48 42.80
CA LYS A 87 -3.13 12.46 43.90
C LYS A 87 -4.39 12.20 44.72
N PRO A 88 -4.26 11.73 45.99
CA PRO A 88 -5.42 11.53 46.86
C PRO A 88 -6.09 12.87 47.23
N LEU A 89 -7.42 12.83 47.30
CA LEU A 89 -8.22 14.00 47.74
C LEU A 89 -8.45 13.93 49.23
N PRO A 90 -7.95 14.92 50.03
CA PRO A 90 -8.09 14.89 51.48
C PRO A 90 -9.57 14.96 51.96
N GLU A 91 -10.44 15.63 51.19
CA GLU A 91 -11.86 15.83 51.53
C GLU A 91 -12.73 14.60 51.19
N GLN A 92 -12.26 13.72 50.34
CA GLN A 92 -12.97 12.51 49.90
C GLN A 92 -12.07 11.28 50.02
N PRO A 93 -12.04 10.63 51.20
CA PRO A 93 -11.16 9.50 51.46
C PRO A 93 -11.44 8.35 50.49
N GLY A 94 -10.43 8.01 49.69
CA GLY A 94 -10.49 6.94 48.66
C GLY A 94 -10.57 7.47 47.23
N ASP A 95 -10.93 8.73 47.01
CA ASP A 95 -10.95 9.32 45.69
C ASP A 95 -9.58 9.91 45.31
N VAL A 96 -9.22 9.81 44.03
CA VAL A 96 -7.94 10.25 43.50
C VAL A 96 -8.12 11.09 42.25
N VAL A 97 -7.26 12.07 42.07
CA VAL A 97 -7.07 12.75 40.80
C VAL A 97 -5.98 12.01 40.01
N LEU A 98 -6.32 11.60 38.81
CA LEU A 98 -5.40 10.97 37.86
C LEU A 98 -4.66 12.07 37.10
N ILE A 99 -3.37 12.27 37.37
CA ILE A 99 -2.51 13.21 36.67
C ILE A 99 -1.67 12.49 35.64
N LEU A 100 -1.84 12.85 34.37
CA LEU A 100 -1.05 12.36 33.24
C LEU A 100 0.04 13.38 32.91
N GLY A 101 1.27 13.09 33.34
CA GLY A 101 2.46 13.87 33.00
C GLY A 101 2.99 13.45 31.63
N ILE A 102 2.88 14.32 30.64
CA ILE A 102 3.13 14.03 29.22
C ILE A 102 4.45 14.67 28.79
N VAL A 103 5.38 13.85 28.31
CA VAL A 103 6.59 14.31 27.63
C VAL A 103 6.40 14.15 26.13
N GLU A 104 6.27 15.27 25.41
CA GLU A 104 6.09 15.22 23.95
C GLU A 104 7.38 14.82 23.23
N GLN A 105 7.21 14.15 22.08
CA GLN A 105 8.33 13.90 21.17
C GLN A 105 8.24 14.79 19.92
N SER A 106 9.35 14.89 19.19
CA SER A 106 9.35 15.56 17.89
C SER A 106 8.48 14.80 16.90
N THR A 107 7.49 15.48 16.31
CA THR A 107 6.55 14.91 15.35
C THR A 107 6.91 15.23 13.90
N GLY A 108 7.82 16.21 13.70
CA GLY A 108 8.37 16.55 12.40
C GLY A 108 9.52 15.61 12.03
N GLN A 109 9.44 15.00 10.87
CA GLN A 109 10.46 14.09 10.35
C GLN A 109 10.82 14.45 8.92
N VAL A 110 12.11 14.38 8.61
CA VAL A 110 12.65 14.49 7.25
C VAL A 110 13.47 13.25 6.99
N SER A 111 13.17 12.53 5.93
CA SER A 111 13.94 11.39 5.51
C SER A 111 14.24 11.44 4.02
N GLY A 112 15.33 10.84 3.60
CA GLY A 112 15.72 10.73 2.21
C GLY A 112 16.45 9.41 1.96
N GLY A 113 16.39 8.94 0.71
CA GLY A 113 17.02 7.69 0.34
C GLY A 113 17.19 7.55 -1.17
N LEU A 114 18.01 6.59 -1.55
CA LEU A 114 18.17 6.13 -2.92
C LEU A 114 17.64 4.70 -3.02
N GLY A 115 17.04 4.36 -4.14
CA GLY A 115 16.52 3.03 -4.38
C GLY A 115 16.55 2.64 -5.84
N TYR A 116 16.15 1.43 -6.11
CA TYR A 116 15.95 0.91 -7.45
C TYR A 116 14.61 0.17 -7.51
N SER A 117 13.85 0.41 -8.57
CA SER A 117 12.67 -0.37 -8.92
C SER A 117 12.57 -0.53 -10.44
N GLN A 118 11.92 -1.57 -10.90
CA GLN A 118 11.73 -1.83 -12.34
C GLN A 118 10.94 -0.70 -13.04
N SER A 119 9.95 -0.12 -12.35
CA SER A 119 9.08 0.93 -12.88
C SER A 119 9.71 2.34 -12.88
N GLN A 120 10.70 2.58 -12.03
CA GLN A 120 11.33 3.90 -11.87
C GLN A 120 12.82 3.91 -12.21
N GLY A 121 13.45 2.72 -12.38
CA GLY A 121 14.91 2.60 -12.47
C GLY A 121 15.57 2.97 -11.14
N VAL A 122 16.75 3.58 -11.20
CA VAL A 122 17.37 4.19 -10.01
C VAL A 122 16.62 5.47 -9.68
N PHE A 123 16.23 5.64 -8.42
CA PHE A 123 15.49 6.81 -7.97
C PHE A 123 16.01 7.36 -6.64
N GLY A 124 15.77 8.64 -6.44
CA GLY A 124 15.91 9.33 -5.15
C GLY A 124 14.55 9.67 -4.58
N GLN A 125 14.44 9.63 -3.25
CA GLN A 125 13.20 9.94 -2.53
C GLN A 125 13.51 10.90 -1.39
N VAL A 126 12.60 11.86 -1.19
CA VAL A 126 12.56 12.75 -0.01
C VAL A 126 11.15 12.68 0.57
N GLN A 127 11.09 12.49 1.88
CA GLN A 127 9.84 12.48 2.63
C GLN A 127 9.91 13.51 3.74
N LEU A 128 8.88 14.35 3.81
CA LEU A 128 8.62 15.29 4.89
C LEU A 128 7.32 14.87 5.55
N GLN A 129 7.31 14.82 6.89
CA GLN A 129 6.11 14.40 7.62
C GLN A 129 6.01 15.16 8.94
N ASP A 130 4.81 15.60 9.31
CA ASP A 130 4.45 16.00 10.68
C ASP A 130 3.23 15.19 11.11
N THR A 131 3.36 14.41 12.19
CA THR A 131 2.30 13.55 12.72
C THR A 131 1.40 14.23 13.74
N ASN A 132 1.68 15.50 14.09
CA ASN A 132 0.91 16.28 15.07
C ASN A 132 0.68 17.73 14.61
N LEU A 133 0.25 17.88 13.38
CA LEU A 133 -0.01 19.20 12.80
C LEU A 133 -1.03 19.97 13.66
N PHE A 134 -0.67 21.19 14.08
CA PHE A 134 -1.44 22.07 14.98
C PHE A 134 -1.82 21.44 16.34
N GLY A 135 -1.10 20.40 16.77
CA GLY A 135 -1.38 19.68 18.01
C GLY A 135 -2.66 18.83 18.00
N ARG A 136 -3.17 18.48 16.82
CA ARG A 136 -4.44 17.74 16.64
C ARG A 136 -4.27 16.26 16.32
N ALA A 137 -3.05 15.73 16.42
CA ALA A 137 -2.68 14.41 15.92
C ALA A 137 -2.99 14.23 14.42
N TRP A 138 -3.08 15.31 13.67
CA TRP A 138 -3.20 15.26 12.23
C TRP A 138 -1.84 14.96 11.61
N ASN A 139 -1.82 14.06 10.64
CA ASN A 139 -0.62 13.71 9.91
C ASN A 139 -0.66 14.39 8.53
N LEU A 140 0.34 15.22 8.25
CA LEU A 140 0.61 15.78 6.93
C LEU A 140 1.93 15.23 6.43
N GLY A 141 1.91 14.55 5.28
CA GLY A 141 3.08 13.98 4.65
C GLY A 141 3.24 14.44 3.21
N LEU A 142 4.44 14.84 2.84
CA LEU A 142 4.85 15.07 1.45
C LEU A 142 5.93 14.05 1.10
N ASN A 143 5.68 13.26 0.06
CA ASN A 143 6.65 12.33 -0.51
C ASN A 143 6.95 12.76 -1.94
N VAL A 144 8.21 12.95 -2.26
CA VAL A 144 8.69 13.23 -3.61
C VAL A 144 9.73 12.19 -3.98
N THR A 145 9.44 11.42 -5.02
CA THR A 145 10.35 10.45 -5.61
C THR A 145 10.65 10.86 -7.04
N TYR A 146 11.91 10.83 -7.43
CA TYR A 146 12.31 11.09 -8.80
C TYR A 146 13.34 10.07 -9.24
N GLY A 147 13.10 9.43 -10.38
CA GLY A 147 13.93 8.36 -10.92
C GLY A 147 14.17 8.45 -12.41
N GLN A 148 14.90 7.47 -12.93
CA GLN A 148 15.31 7.38 -14.33
C GLN A 148 14.12 7.41 -15.31
N TYR A 149 12.98 6.81 -14.93
CA TYR A 149 11.80 6.67 -15.80
C TYR A 149 10.63 7.54 -15.37
N GLY A 150 10.83 8.47 -14.44
CA GLY A 150 9.81 9.41 -14.03
C GLY A 150 9.81 9.71 -12.54
N GLY A 151 8.74 10.31 -12.06
CA GLY A 151 8.64 10.76 -10.68
C GLY A 151 7.23 10.64 -10.11
N LEU A 152 7.16 10.71 -8.79
CA LEU A 152 5.93 10.74 -8.01
C LEU A 152 6.05 11.84 -6.96
N SER A 153 5.05 12.70 -6.88
CA SER A 153 4.86 13.63 -5.77
C SER A 153 3.50 13.36 -5.16
N ASN A 154 3.45 13.15 -3.85
CA ASN A 154 2.22 12.84 -3.14
C ASN A 154 2.14 13.62 -1.83
N LEU A 155 1.12 14.47 -1.72
CA LEU A 155 0.75 15.18 -0.48
C LEU A 155 -0.41 14.44 0.16
N THR A 156 -0.24 13.95 1.39
CA THR A 156 -1.25 13.20 2.12
C THR A 156 -1.57 13.90 3.43
N PHE A 157 -2.86 14.09 3.69
CA PHE A 157 -3.40 14.52 4.98
C PHE A 157 -4.19 13.36 5.59
N THR A 158 -3.98 13.10 6.90
CA THR A 158 -4.72 12.07 7.63
C THR A 158 -5.15 12.60 8.98
N ASP A 159 -6.44 12.51 9.28
CA ASP A 159 -6.99 12.63 10.62
C ASP A 159 -7.34 11.20 11.11
N PRO A 160 -6.59 10.64 12.07
CA PRO A 160 -6.80 9.25 12.49
C PRO A 160 -8.10 9.04 13.27
N TRP A 161 -8.64 10.11 13.84
CA TRP A 161 -9.88 10.09 14.60
C TRP A 161 -10.54 11.48 14.59
N ILE A 162 -11.58 11.61 13.77
CA ILE A 162 -12.32 12.86 13.60
C ILE A 162 -12.89 13.31 14.95
N TYR A 163 -12.68 14.59 15.28
CA TYR A 163 -13.14 15.17 16.53
C TYR A 163 -14.65 15.01 16.71
N GLY A 164 -15.07 14.52 17.89
CA GLY A 164 -16.47 14.31 18.25
C GLY A 164 -17.09 13.01 17.72
N ASP A 165 -16.33 12.16 16.99
CA ASP A 165 -16.83 10.86 16.54
C ASP A 165 -16.59 9.77 17.59
N ASN A 166 -17.63 9.03 17.96
CA ASN A 166 -17.56 7.95 18.94
C ASN A 166 -17.06 6.62 18.37
N HIS A 167 -16.89 6.52 17.05
CA HIS A 167 -16.52 5.27 16.37
C HIS A 167 -15.04 5.21 15.95
N ARG A 168 -14.24 6.23 16.25
CA ARG A 168 -12.87 6.38 15.75
C ARG A 168 -12.80 6.39 14.21
N THR A 169 -13.73 7.08 13.56
CA THR A 169 -13.67 7.27 12.11
C THR A 169 -12.45 8.12 11.76
N GLY A 170 -11.61 7.59 10.89
CA GLY A 170 -10.48 8.32 10.32
C GLY A 170 -10.84 8.92 8.97
N PHE A 171 -10.19 10.02 8.63
CA PHE A 171 -10.21 10.65 7.30
C PHE A 171 -8.82 10.65 6.70
N ARG A 172 -8.72 10.35 5.41
CA ARG A 172 -7.50 10.50 4.64
C ARG A 172 -7.81 11.16 3.30
N GLY A 173 -7.05 12.20 2.97
CA GLY A 173 -7.05 12.84 1.66
C GLY A 173 -5.66 12.85 1.07
N SER A 174 -5.53 12.72 -0.24
CA SER A 174 -4.25 12.86 -0.93
C SER A 174 -4.39 13.56 -2.26
N LEU A 175 -3.35 14.33 -2.62
CA LEU A 175 -3.15 14.93 -3.92
C LEU A 175 -1.86 14.36 -4.50
N PHE A 176 -1.86 13.97 -5.74
CA PHE A 176 -0.71 13.37 -6.36
C PHE A 176 -0.47 13.85 -7.79
N LEU A 177 0.80 13.87 -8.14
CA LEU A 177 1.31 14.01 -9.49
C LEU A 177 2.30 12.86 -9.71
N SER A 178 2.06 12.03 -10.74
CA SER A 178 3.00 10.98 -11.09
C SER A 178 3.26 10.94 -12.58
N GLN A 179 4.48 10.56 -12.94
CA GLN A 179 4.87 10.23 -14.29
C GLN A 179 5.69 8.95 -14.22
N GLN A 180 5.15 7.85 -14.74
CA GLN A 180 5.75 6.53 -14.62
C GLN A 180 5.53 5.73 -15.91
N VAL A 181 6.46 4.81 -16.18
CA VAL A 181 6.30 3.82 -17.24
C VAL A 181 5.48 2.65 -16.72
N PRO A 182 4.26 2.41 -17.25
CA PRO A 182 3.41 1.34 -16.73
C PRO A 182 3.90 -0.03 -17.17
N GLN A 183 4.01 -0.96 -16.23
CA GLN A 183 4.49 -2.33 -16.47
C GLN A 183 3.59 -3.15 -17.40
N VAL A 184 2.31 -2.74 -17.52
CA VAL A 184 1.36 -3.35 -18.47
C VAL A 184 1.88 -3.34 -19.91
N PHE A 185 2.67 -2.32 -20.28
CA PHE A 185 3.25 -2.12 -21.62
C PHE A 185 4.70 -2.56 -21.72
N GLN A 186 5.20 -3.28 -20.73
CA GLN A 186 6.57 -3.79 -20.70
C GLN A 186 6.62 -5.31 -20.62
N SER A 187 7.67 -5.89 -21.18
CA SER A 187 8.08 -7.26 -21.01
C SER A 187 9.61 -7.31 -21.11
N GLU A 188 10.23 -7.97 -20.16
CA GLU A 188 11.69 -8.16 -20.16
C GLU A 188 12.12 -9.04 -21.33
N ASP A 189 11.37 -10.13 -21.54
CA ASP A 189 11.72 -11.14 -22.57
C ASP A 189 11.28 -10.72 -23.98
N ASN A 190 10.17 -9.99 -24.13
CA ASN A 190 9.54 -9.73 -25.42
C ASN A 190 9.59 -8.26 -25.88
N GLY A 191 10.29 -7.40 -25.12
CA GLY A 191 10.40 -5.97 -25.37
C GLY A 191 9.14 -5.21 -24.95
N ASN A 192 9.09 -3.92 -25.26
CA ASN A 192 8.09 -3.00 -24.75
C ASN A 192 7.17 -2.50 -25.84
N ILE A 193 5.99 -2.02 -25.48
CA ILE A 193 5.17 -1.19 -26.36
C ILE A 193 5.76 0.22 -26.35
N ARG A 194 6.01 0.76 -27.55
CA ARG A 194 6.66 2.05 -27.79
C ARG A 194 5.69 3.04 -28.42
N THR A 195 5.92 4.33 -28.23
CA THR A 195 5.10 5.40 -28.83
C THR A 195 5.29 5.48 -30.34
N LEU A 196 4.30 6.04 -31.05
CA LEU A 196 4.27 6.24 -32.50
C LEU A 196 4.30 7.74 -32.85
N LYS A 197 5.35 8.44 -32.49
CA LYS A 197 5.48 9.88 -32.74
C LYS A 197 5.26 10.26 -34.21
N ASP A 198 6.02 9.62 -35.10
CA ASP A 198 5.97 9.98 -36.53
C ASP A 198 4.63 9.65 -37.19
N TYR A 199 3.89 8.68 -36.65
CA TYR A 199 2.54 8.38 -37.07
C TYR A 199 1.59 9.55 -36.81
N GLU A 200 1.69 10.20 -35.66
CA GLU A 200 0.84 11.35 -35.32
C GLU A 200 1.26 12.62 -36.04
N ASP A 201 2.55 12.88 -36.17
CA ASP A 201 3.10 14.03 -36.86
C ASP A 201 2.74 14.03 -38.34
N ASN A 202 2.55 12.86 -38.94
CA ASN A 202 2.10 12.68 -40.33
C ASN A 202 0.57 12.47 -40.49
N GLY A 203 -0.23 12.87 -39.50
CA GLY A 203 -1.69 12.78 -39.55
C GLY A 203 -2.23 11.38 -39.23
N GLY A 204 -1.45 10.54 -38.57
CA GLY A 204 -1.75 9.14 -38.29
C GLY A 204 -3.07 8.91 -37.56
N ARG A 205 -3.44 9.79 -36.62
CA ARG A 205 -4.74 9.69 -35.94
C ARG A 205 -5.89 9.79 -36.96
N LYS A 206 -5.88 10.82 -37.83
CA LYS A 206 -6.87 10.97 -38.90
C LYS A 206 -6.83 9.81 -39.89
N ALA A 207 -5.66 9.37 -40.28
CA ALA A 207 -5.50 8.24 -41.19
C ALA A 207 -6.03 6.93 -40.60
N TYR A 208 -5.77 6.66 -39.31
CA TYR A 208 -6.30 5.51 -38.60
C TYR A 208 -7.81 5.53 -38.45
N GLU A 209 -8.37 6.65 -37.98
CA GLU A 209 -9.83 6.84 -37.85
C GLU A 209 -10.54 6.81 -39.21
N THR A 210 -9.97 7.46 -40.21
CA THR A 210 -10.48 7.47 -41.59
C THR A 210 -10.36 6.07 -42.20
N GLY A 211 -9.26 5.37 -41.98
CA GLY A 211 -9.07 4.01 -42.46
C GLY A 211 -10.12 3.06 -41.90
N ARG A 212 -10.38 3.07 -40.58
CA ARG A 212 -11.47 2.30 -39.99
C ARG A 212 -12.83 2.64 -40.52
N LYS A 213 -13.10 3.92 -40.79
CA LYS A 213 -14.37 4.40 -41.35
C LYS A 213 -14.57 3.98 -42.80
N TYR A 214 -13.50 3.87 -43.58
CA TYR A 214 -13.56 3.53 -45.02
C TYR A 214 -13.11 2.10 -45.32
N GLY A 215 -13.01 1.21 -44.32
CA GLY A 215 -12.85 -0.19 -44.53
C GLY A 215 -11.44 -0.66 -44.90
N PHE A 216 -10.39 0.06 -44.45
CA PHE A 216 -9.04 -0.47 -44.55
C PHE A 216 -8.93 -1.80 -43.79
N SER A 217 -8.39 -2.79 -44.45
CA SER A 217 -8.16 -4.11 -43.86
C SER A 217 -7.15 -4.03 -42.72
N ASP A 218 -7.32 -4.87 -41.71
CA ASP A 218 -6.35 -5.01 -40.61
C ASP A 218 -4.92 -5.38 -41.10
N ASN A 219 -4.81 -5.81 -42.37
CA ASN A 219 -3.57 -6.15 -43.01
C ASN A 219 -2.95 -5.03 -43.84
N ASP A 220 -3.68 -3.92 -44.04
CA ASP A 220 -3.17 -2.81 -44.81
C ASP A 220 -2.05 -2.09 -44.04
N LYS A 221 -1.12 -1.52 -44.82
CA LYS A 221 -0.03 -0.74 -44.28
C LYS A 221 -0.56 0.58 -43.76
N VAL A 222 -0.07 1.03 -42.61
CA VAL A 222 -0.41 2.32 -42.05
C VAL A 222 0.13 3.43 -42.96
N PRO A 223 -0.73 4.35 -43.50
CA PRO A 223 -0.28 5.40 -44.40
C PRO A 223 0.74 6.33 -43.74
N GLY A 224 1.78 6.67 -44.46
CA GLY A 224 2.84 7.60 -43.98
C GLY A 224 3.70 7.04 -42.86
N SER A 225 3.50 5.79 -42.52
CA SER A 225 4.23 5.19 -41.42
C SER A 225 5.34 4.30 -41.99
N VAL A 226 6.44 4.31 -41.36
CA VAL A 226 6.91 3.11 -40.79
C VAL A 226 7.30 2.00 -41.76
N ASN A 227 7.02 2.11 -42.97
CA ASN A 227 7.10 0.94 -43.78
C ASN A 227 8.35 0.79 -44.57
N LYS A 228 9.28 1.57 -44.26
CA LYS A 228 10.56 1.45 -44.92
C LYS A 228 11.57 2.19 -44.10
N ALA A 229 12.64 1.61 -44.00
CA ALA A 229 13.80 2.19 -44.63
C ALA A 229 13.41 2.74 -46.03
N ASP A 230 12.61 3.83 -46.06
CA ASP A 230 12.52 4.61 -47.28
C ASP A 230 13.92 5.11 -47.55
N ASP A 231 14.28 5.17 -48.85
CA ASP A 231 15.59 5.62 -49.27
C ASP A 231 15.95 7.01 -48.72
N GLU A 232 14.95 7.78 -48.28
CA GLU A 232 15.09 9.06 -47.59
C GLU A 232 15.54 8.97 -46.13
N TYR A 233 15.32 7.80 -45.46
CA TYR A 233 15.76 7.55 -44.09
C TYR A 233 16.43 6.17 -43.94
N PRO A 234 17.44 5.84 -44.74
CA PRO A 234 17.98 4.48 -44.87
C PRO A 234 18.61 3.93 -43.60
N ASN A 235 18.88 4.74 -42.59
CA ASN A 235 19.52 4.36 -41.33
C ASN A 235 18.78 4.84 -40.09
N LYS A 236 17.66 5.52 -40.25
CA LYS A 236 16.76 5.84 -39.17
C LYS A 236 15.57 4.92 -39.31
N SER A 237 15.64 3.76 -38.67
CA SER A 237 14.41 3.13 -38.23
C SER A 237 13.59 4.26 -37.63
N TRP A 238 12.38 4.47 -38.10
CA TRP A 238 11.42 5.46 -37.58
C TRP A 238 11.25 5.32 -36.07
N PHE A 239 11.79 4.30 -35.55
CA PHE A 239 11.71 3.80 -34.21
C PHE A 239 13.07 3.61 -33.57
N ASN A 240 14.05 4.36 -33.98
CA ASN A 240 15.31 4.49 -33.26
C ASN A 240 15.08 5.23 -31.94
N TYR A 241 13.94 4.96 -31.33
CA TYR A 241 13.52 5.43 -30.03
C TYR A 241 13.84 4.37 -29.00
N GLU A 242 15.08 3.99 -28.88
CA GLU A 242 15.54 3.19 -27.76
C GLU A 242 15.35 3.91 -26.42
N GLY A 243 14.71 5.06 -26.40
CA GLY A 243 14.40 5.82 -25.21
C GLY A 243 12.90 6.08 -24.96
N ASP A 244 12.05 6.01 -25.98
CA ASP A 244 10.65 6.45 -25.82
C ASP A 244 9.73 5.29 -25.40
N SER A 245 9.90 4.84 -24.17
CA SER A 245 8.84 4.07 -23.49
C SER A 245 7.64 4.97 -23.27
N ILE A 246 6.45 4.36 -23.29
CA ILE A 246 5.22 5.07 -22.95
C ILE A 246 5.25 5.40 -21.46
N ALA A 247 5.14 6.67 -21.11
CA ALA A 247 4.92 7.10 -19.75
C ALA A 247 3.45 7.53 -19.56
N LEU A 248 2.89 7.28 -18.41
CA LEU A 248 1.61 7.84 -17.99
C LEU A 248 1.84 8.96 -17.00
N ARG A 249 1.36 10.14 -17.33
CA ARG A 249 1.22 11.24 -16.38
C ARG A 249 -0.15 11.17 -15.74
N LYS A 250 -0.18 11.06 -14.41
CA LYS A 250 -1.41 11.05 -13.61
C LYS A 250 -1.39 12.25 -12.67
N ILE A 251 -2.45 13.03 -12.69
CA ILE A 251 -2.67 14.14 -11.77
C ILE A 251 -4.03 13.94 -11.15
N GLY A 252 -4.11 13.94 -9.83
CA GLY A 252 -5.39 13.68 -9.20
C GLY A 252 -5.38 13.84 -7.70
N GLY A 253 -6.51 13.48 -7.11
CA GLY A 253 -6.70 13.45 -5.69
C GLY A 253 -7.73 12.41 -5.30
N ASN A 254 -7.64 11.96 -4.07
CA ASN A 254 -8.63 11.08 -3.49
C ASN A 254 -8.84 11.40 -2.01
N PHE A 255 -9.99 11.01 -1.50
CA PHE A 255 -10.26 11.03 -0.08
C PHE A 255 -11.05 9.80 0.32
N ALA A 256 -10.90 9.38 1.57
CA ALA A 256 -11.60 8.24 2.13
C ALA A 256 -11.84 8.42 3.62
N PHE A 257 -12.95 7.87 4.08
CA PHE A 257 -13.26 7.66 5.49
C PHE A 257 -13.07 6.19 5.82
N THR A 258 -12.44 5.93 6.96
CA THR A 258 -12.24 4.56 7.46
C THR A 258 -12.86 4.45 8.84
N ARG A 259 -13.69 3.44 9.06
CA ARG A 259 -14.38 3.22 10.33
C ARG A 259 -14.20 1.78 10.83
N PRO A 260 -13.71 1.57 12.06
CA PRO A 260 -13.77 0.26 12.70
C PRO A 260 -15.21 -0.07 13.09
N LEU A 261 -15.61 -1.34 12.98
CA LEU A 261 -16.94 -1.82 13.39
C LEU A 261 -16.89 -2.21 14.87
N ASN A 262 -16.80 -1.22 15.74
CA ASN A 262 -16.62 -1.34 17.19
C ASN A 262 -17.92 -1.20 18.00
N GLY A 263 -19.07 -1.10 17.32
CA GLY A 263 -20.39 -0.96 17.97
C GLY A 263 -20.62 0.40 18.67
N GLY A 264 -19.81 1.43 18.34
CA GLY A 264 -19.91 2.76 18.94
C GLY A 264 -19.05 2.96 20.19
N ASP A 265 -18.29 1.95 20.59
CA ASP A 265 -17.29 2.07 21.66
C ASP A 265 -15.90 2.29 21.05
N PRO A 266 -15.30 3.50 21.16
CA PRO A 266 -14.00 3.81 20.56
C PRO A 266 -12.84 3.02 21.18
N PHE A 267 -13.04 2.37 22.33
CA PHE A 267 -12.02 1.63 23.05
C PHE A 267 -12.11 0.11 22.82
N LYS A 268 -13.17 -0.34 22.16
CA LYS A 268 -13.35 -1.73 21.82
C LYS A 268 -12.53 -2.10 20.59
N ASP A 269 -11.74 -3.14 20.70
CA ASP A 269 -11.04 -3.71 19.56
C ASP A 269 -12.06 -4.24 18.54
N ALA A 270 -11.83 -3.89 17.27
CA ALA A 270 -12.68 -4.34 16.18
C ALA A 270 -11.80 -4.93 15.07
N PRO A 271 -11.92 -6.23 14.78
CA PRO A 271 -11.16 -6.83 13.69
C PRO A 271 -11.63 -6.34 12.31
N TRP A 272 -12.88 -5.94 12.21
CA TRP A 272 -13.45 -5.40 10.98
C TRP A 272 -13.32 -3.89 10.88
N ARG A 273 -12.91 -3.43 9.69
CA ARG A 273 -12.92 -2.02 9.30
C ARG A 273 -13.55 -1.87 7.92
N VAL A 274 -14.28 -0.78 7.73
CA VAL A 274 -14.86 -0.42 6.42
C VAL A 274 -14.28 0.90 5.95
N LEU A 275 -14.19 1.04 4.63
CA LEU A 275 -13.70 2.25 3.97
C LEU A 275 -14.69 2.66 2.89
N ALA A 276 -15.00 3.95 2.84
CA ALA A 276 -15.70 4.58 1.74
C ALA A 276 -14.90 5.79 1.27
N GLY A 277 -14.68 5.90 -0.03
CA GLY A 277 -13.85 6.97 -0.58
C GLY A 277 -14.23 7.33 -2.01
N MET A 278 -13.69 8.45 -2.46
CA MET A 278 -13.85 8.97 -3.82
C MET A 278 -12.49 9.38 -4.36
N GLY A 279 -12.27 9.15 -5.65
CA GLY A 279 -11.05 9.54 -6.35
C GLY A 279 -11.38 10.22 -7.65
N PHE A 280 -10.51 11.15 -8.02
CA PHE A 280 -10.55 11.84 -9.29
C PHE A 280 -9.12 11.97 -9.83
N GLU A 281 -8.89 11.51 -11.06
CA GLU A 281 -7.59 11.63 -11.71
C GLU A 281 -7.72 11.89 -13.22
N ASN A 282 -6.78 12.64 -13.76
CA ASN A 282 -6.53 12.76 -15.18
C ASN A 282 -5.30 11.92 -15.54
N VAL A 283 -5.46 11.03 -16.50
CA VAL A 283 -4.41 10.13 -16.99
C VAL A 283 -4.09 10.49 -18.44
N ARG A 284 -2.82 10.81 -18.70
CA ARG A 284 -2.35 11.20 -20.02
C ARG A 284 -1.18 10.33 -20.44
N PRO A 285 -1.28 9.58 -21.54
CA PRO A 285 -0.12 8.90 -22.12
C PRO A 285 0.81 9.93 -22.77
N ILE A 286 2.09 9.88 -22.44
CA ILE A 286 3.10 10.83 -22.92
C ILE A 286 4.39 10.13 -23.29
N ASN A 287 5.22 10.79 -24.08
CA ASN A 287 6.63 10.47 -24.22
C ASN A 287 7.47 11.19 -23.14
N PHE A 288 8.78 11.02 -23.14
CA PHE A 288 9.67 11.71 -22.20
C PHE A 288 9.75 13.24 -22.43
N SER A 289 9.37 13.73 -23.60
CA SER A 289 9.24 15.16 -23.88
C SER A 289 7.88 15.74 -23.44
N ALA A 290 7.04 14.93 -22.76
CA ALA A 290 5.71 15.28 -22.28
C ALA A 290 4.66 15.55 -23.38
N ASP A 291 4.93 15.16 -24.63
CA ASP A 291 3.93 15.20 -25.70
C ASP A 291 2.93 14.06 -25.54
N SER A 292 1.67 14.32 -25.90
CA SER A 292 0.62 13.29 -25.86
C SER A 292 0.89 12.19 -26.90
N ARG A 293 0.80 10.93 -26.49
CA ARG A 293 1.06 9.76 -27.33
C ARG A 293 0.05 8.64 -27.02
N PRO A 294 -1.19 8.77 -27.47
CA PRO A 294 -2.24 7.79 -27.17
C PRO A 294 -2.11 6.45 -27.90
N TYR A 295 -1.20 6.36 -28.87
CA TYR A 295 -0.96 5.16 -29.67
C TYR A 295 0.41 4.54 -29.37
N GLY A 296 0.49 3.22 -29.49
CA GLY A 296 1.73 2.48 -29.36
C GLY A 296 1.80 1.25 -30.26
N VAL A 297 2.99 0.66 -30.35
CA VAL A 297 3.26 -0.57 -31.09
C VAL A 297 4.33 -1.39 -30.38
N ALA A 298 4.27 -2.71 -30.46
CA ALA A 298 5.28 -3.57 -29.88
C ALA A 298 6.64 -3.40 -30.56
N SER A 299 7.71 -3.20 -29.80
CA SER A 299 9.07 -2.94 -30.30
C SER A 299 9.58 -4.01 -31.28
N ARG A 300 9.19 -5.28 -31.09
CA ARG A 300 9.51 -6.37 -32.01
C ARG A 300 8.94 -6.18 -33.43
N LYS A 301 7.75 -5.56 -33.52
CA LYS A 301 7.13 -5.24 -34.81
C LYS A 301 7.87 -4.11 -35.51
N ILE A 302 8.29 -3.13 -34.74
CA ILE A 302 9.13 -2.05 -35.22
C ILE A 302 10.42 -2.59 -35.82
N LYS A 303 11.15 -3.43 -35.07
CA LYS A 303 12.39 -4.05 -35.53
C LYS A 303 12.20 -4.87 -36.81
N SER A 304 11.02 -5.43 -37.06
CA SER A 304 10.72 -6.17 -38.27
C SER A 304 10.50 -5.29 -39.51
N GLY A 305 10.33 -3.96 -39.34
CA GLY A 305 10.03 -3.01 -40.42
C GLY A 305 8.65 -3.18 -41.09
N LYS A 306 7.75 -3.98 -40.48
CA LYS A 306 6.44 -4.33 -41.05
C LYS A 306 5.34 -4.11 -40.03
N VAL A 307 5.02 -2.84 -39.72
CA VAL A 307 3.88 -2.50 -38.85
C VAL A 307 2.61 -2.42 -39.70
N LYS A 308 1.56 -3.10 -39.27
CA LYS A 308 0.23 -3.06 -39.86
C LYS A 308 -0.74 -2.33 -38.92
N ASN A 309 -1.88 -1.87 -39.44
CA ASN A 309 -2.90 -1.22 -38.61
C ASN A 309 -3.29 -2.03 -37.38
N LYS A 310 -3.42 -3.34 -37.51
CA LYS A 310 -3.73 -4.24 -36.40
C LYS A 310 -2.64 -4.34 -35.30
N ASP A 311 -1.43 -3.90 -35.61
CA ASP A 311 -0.30 -3.90 -34.67
C ASP A 311 -0.28 -2.63 -33.81
N ILE A 312 -1.09 -1.61 -34.17
CA ILE A 312 -1.23 -0.36 -33.43
C ILE A 312 -2.28 -0.54 -32.34
N VAL A 313 -1.91 -0.12 -31.14
CA VAL A 313 -2.75 -0.24 -29.96
C VAL A 313 -3.01 1.11 -29.31
N CYS A 314 -4.21 1.27 -28.76
CA CYS A 314 -4.52 2.38 -27.90
C CYS A 314 -3.86 2.18 -26.52
N ILE A 315 -3.18 3.20 -26.05
CA ILE A 315 -2.58 3.26 -24.71
C ILE A 315 -3.60 3.79 -23.70
N SER A 316 -4.46 4.71 -24.16
CA SER A 316 -5.56 5.28 -23.39
C SER A 316 -6.90 4.70 -23.83
N TYR A 317 -7.93 4.94 -23.03
CA TYR A 317 -9.30 4.62 -23.41
C TYR A 317 -9.70 5.48 -24.64
N ASN A 318 -10.32 4.85 -25.63
CA ASN A 318 -10.69 5.45 -26.92
C ASN A 318 -9.54 6.12 -27.69
N CYS A 319 -8.28 5.75 -27.42
CA CYS A 319 -7.10 6.43 -27.95
C CYS A 319 -7.10 7.96 -27.70
N ALA A 320 -7.71 8.39 -26.62
CA ALA A 320 -7.82 9.81 -26.29
C ALA A 320 -6.48 10.34 -25.75
N ASP A 321 -6.24 11.64 -25.95
CA ASP A 321 -5.04 12.31 -25.43
C ASP A 321 -4.98 12.30 -23.90
N SER A 322 -6.14 12.22 -23.25
CA SER A 322 -6.26 12.05 -21.82
C SER A 322 -7.57 11.38 -21.44
N ASN A 323 -7.55 10.65 -20.32
CA ASN A 323 -8.75 10.08 -19.72
C ASN A 323 -9.00 10.70 -18.35
N TYR A 324 -10.26 10.97 -18.03
CA TYR A 324 -10.69 11.42 -16.70
C TYR A 324 -11.34 10.26 -15.98
N LEU A 325 -10.75 9.87 -14.85
CA LEU A 325 -11.22 8.75 -14.03
C LEU A 325 -11.82 9.28 -12.73
N THR A 326 -13.14 9.23 -12.64
CA THR A 326 -13.88 9.52 -11.40
C THR A 326 -14.32 8.21 -10.79
N SER A 327 -13.96 7.95 -9.55
CA SER A 327 -14.24 6.66 -8.92
C SER A 327 -14.78 6.77 -7.51
N PHE A 328 -15.64 5.81 -7.15
CA PHE A 328 -16.10 5.55 -5.79
C PHE A 328 -15.55 4.20 -5.34
N ARG A 329 -14.92 4.19 -4.18
CA ARG A 329 -14.31 2.99 -3.62
C ARG A 329 -14.95 2.63 -2.29
N PHE A 330 -15.34 1.36 -2.17
CA PHE A 330 -15.75 0.75 -0.91
C PHE A 330 -14.84 -0.44 -0.62
N ALA A 331 -14.46 -0.58 0.64
CA ALA A 331 -13.65 -1.72 1.06
C ALA A 331 -14.02 -2.17 2.47
N ALA A 332 -13.86 -3.46 2.72
CA ALA A 332 -13.93 -4.05 4.05
C ALA A 332 -12.65 -4.83 4.31
N THR A 333 -12.11 -4.69 5.52
CA THR A 333 -10.92 -5.42 5.96
C THR A 333 -11.21 -6.10 7.29
N TYR A 334 -10.71 -7.32 7.44
CA TYR A 334 -10.69 -8.08 8.68
C TYR A 334 -9.26 -8.42 9.04
N ASN A 335 -8.87 -8.20 10.28
CA ASN A 335 -7.52 -8.53 10.76
C ASN A 335 -7.61 -9.18 12.14
N SER A 336 -7.07 -10.38 12.24
CA SER A 336 -6.93 -11.14 13.49
C SER A 336 -5.51 -11.67 13.69
N TYR A 337 -4.50 -11.06 13.07
CA TYR A 337 -3.11 -11.45 13.27
C TYR A 337 -2.70 -11.31 14.73
N ASN A 338 -1.98 -12.31 15.22
CA ASN A 338 -1.40 -12.28 16.58
C ASN A 338 -0.30 -11.23 16.74
N ASP A 339 0.47 -10.97 15.70
CA ASP A 339 1.52 -9.95 15.64
C ASP A 339 1.47 -9.25 14.27
N PRO A 340 1.25 -7.91 14.24
CA PRO A 340 1.23 -7.16 12.98
C PRO A 340 2.60 -7.12 12.26
N THR A 341 3.69 -7.29 13.01
CA THR A 341 5.05 -7.17 12.48
C THR A 341 5.63 -8.50 12.00
N ASN A 342 5.21 -9.62 12.58
CA ASN A 342 5.66 -10.97 12.21
C ASN A 342 4.54 -12.00 12.50
N PRO A 343 3.49 -12.01 11.70
CA PRO A 343 2.34 -12.87 11.95
C PRO A 343 2.69 -14.35 11.82
N THR A 344 2.32 -15.12 12.85
CA THR A 344 2.44 -16.58 12.87
C THR A 344 1.09 -17.28 13.01
N SER A 345 0.05 -16.55 13.37
CA SER A 345 -1.33 -17.08 13.47
C SER A 345 -2.34 -15.98 13.19
N GLY A 346 -3.57 -16.38 12.88
CA GLY A 346 -4.65 -15.49 12.54
C GLY A 346 -4.84 -15.31 11.05
N SER A 347 -5.81 -14.47 10.68
CA SER A 347 -6.17 -14.23 9.29
C SER A 347 -6.30 -12.74 8.98
N PHE A 348 -6.08 -12.43 7.72
CA PHE A 348 -6.33 -11.11 7.14
C PHE A 348 -7.18 -11.28 5.89
N PHE A 349 -8.31 -10.58 5.84
CA PHE A 349 -9.18 -10.55 4.68
C PHE A 349 -9.39 -9.11 4.23
N THR A 350 -9.40 -8.90 2.92
CA THR A 350 -9.82 -7.63 2.33
C THR A 350 -10.68 -7.90 1.11
N ALA A 351 -11.76 -7.13 0.99
CA ALA A 351 -12.58 -7.07 -0.21
C ALA A 351 -12.82 -5.61 -0.57
N SER A 352 -12.75 -5.28 -1.85
CA SER A 352 -13.00 -3.92 -2.31
C SER A 352 -13.69 -3.91 -3.65
N THR A 353 -14.56 -2.91 -3.85
CA THR A 353 -15.10 -2.53 -5.13
C THR A 353 -14.72 -1.09 -5.43
N GLN A 354 -14.36 -0.81 -6.67
CA GLN A 354 -14.08 0.54 -7.15
C GLN A 354 -14.85 0.75 -8.44
N GLN A 355 -15.89 1.57 -8.35
CA GLN A 355 -16.73 1.95 -9.48
C GLN A 355 -16.17 3.22 -10.13
N PHE A 356 -15.77 3.12 -11.38
CA PHE A 356 -15.43 4.25 -12.21
C PHE A 356 -16.65 4.68 -13.03
N ILE A 357 -16.88 5.98 -13.11
CA ILE A 357 -18.04 6.56 -13.78
C ILE A 357 -17.53 7.48 -14.89
N GLY A 358 -17.96 7.21 -16.12
CA GLY A 358 -17.68 8.05 -17.26
C GLY A 358 -18.43 9.38 -17.16
N ILE A 359 -17.70 10.48 -17.25
CA ILE A 359 -18.25 11.84 -17.21
C ILE A 359 -18.29 12.50 -18.60
N ASN A 360 -17.56 11.94 -19.56
CA ASN A 360 -17.52 12.35 -20.96
C ASN A 360 -17.12 11.16 -21.85
N GLU A 361 -16.99 11.36 -23.16
CA GLU A 361 -16.65 10.31 -24.14
C GLU A 361 -15.25 9.70 -23.92
N ASP A 362 -14.32 10.43 -23.31
CA ASP A 362 -12.96 10.00 -23.00
C ASP A 362 -12.83 9.45 -21.56
N SER A 363 -13.95 9.28 -20.88
CA SER A 363 -14.00 8.76 -19.51
C SER A 363 -14.62 7.36 -19.50
N PRO A 364 -13.86 6.32 -19.14
CA PRO A 364 -14.37 4.96 -19.13
C PRO A 364 -15.31 4.69 -17.95
N THR A 365 -16.30 3.82 -18.18
CA THR A 365 -17.17 3.28 -17.12
C THR A 365 -16.87 1.82 -16.90
N PHE A 366 -16.35 1.50 -15.72
CA PHE A 366 -16.03 0.13 -15.33
C PHE A 366 -16.00 -0.04 -13.83
N ASN A 367 -16.08 -1.28 -13.37
CA ASN A 367 -15.95 -1.63 -11.95
C ASN A 367 -14.78 -2.57 -11.77
N LYS A 368 -13.97 -2.37 -10.72
CA LYS A 368 -12.91 -3.29 -10.28
C LYS A 368 -13.27 -3.91 -8.95
N LEU A 369 -13.46 -5.20 -8.93
CA LEU A 369 -13.59 -6.00 -7.73
C LEU A 369 -12.25 -6.64 -7.41
N ARG A 370 -11.83 -6.60 -6.14
CA ARG A 370 -10.63 -7.27 -5.63
C ARG A 370 -10.90 -7.88 -4.28
N THR A 371 -10.36 -9.07 -4.08
CA THR A 371 -10.37 -9.74 -2.78
C THR A 371 -9.01 -10.36 -2.51
N SER A 372 -8.66 -10.44 -1.24
CA SER A 372 -7.47 -11.14 -0.75
C SER A 372 -7.78 -11.76 0.60
N TYR A 373 -7.37 -13.01 0.78
CA TYR A 373 -7.42 -13.72 2.03
C TYR A 373 -6.07 -14.31 2.36
N THR A 374 -5.59 -14.07 3.55
CA THR A 374 -4.34 -14.64 4.08
C THR A 374 -4.62 -15.35 5.39
N GLN A 375 -4.07 -16.54 5.58
CA GLN A 375 -4.15 -17.32 6.81
C GLN A 375 -2.77 -17.80 7.21
N PHE A 376 -2.42 -17.61 8.49
CA PHE A 376 -1.22 -18.18 9.08
C PHE A 376 -1.57 -19.33 10.01
N PHE A 377 -0.78 -20.39 9.91
CA PHE A 377 -0.83 -21.58 10.77
C PHE A 377 0.51 -21.71 11.49
N PRO A 378 0.57 -21.61 12.83
CA PRO A 378 1.80 -21.81 13.57
C PRO A 378 2.24 -23.28 13.44
N VAL A 379 3.51 -23.47 13.20
CA VAL A 379 4.14 -24.79 13.10
C VAL A 379 5.45 -24.83 13.87
N ASP A 380 5.95 -26.02 14.21
CA ASP A 380 7.22 -26.24 14.90
C ASP A 380 7.99 -27.40 14.21
N TRP A 381 8.40 -27.18 12.95
CA TRP A 381 9.05 -28.23 12.16
C TRP A 381 10.57 -28.17 12.22
N LEU A 382 11.15 -26.98 12.09
CA LEU A 382 12.60 -26.79 12.05
C LEU A 382 13.11 -26.15 13.33
N LYS A 383 14.09 -26.76 13.98
CA LYS A 383 14.70 -26.26 15.21
C LYS A 383 16.14 -25.78 14.95
N LEU A 384 16.31 -24.90 13.97
CA LEU A 384 17.62 -24.38 13.59
C LEU A 384 18.08 -23.25 14.53
N HIS A 385 17.17 -22.35 14.88
CA HIS A 385 17.45 -21.23 15.78
C HIS A 385 17.54 -21.67 17.25
N LYS A 386 18.39 -20.99 18.04
CA LYS A 386 18.55 -21.28 19.50
C LYS A 386 17.25 -21.12 20.28
N GLY A 387 16.42 -20.14 19.93
CA GLY A 387 15.10 -19.92 20.54
C GLY A 387 14.10 -21.07 20.32
N CYS A 388 14.32 -21.91 19.30
CA CYS A 388 13.53 -23.12 19.05
C CYS A 388 13.94 -24.32 19.93
N ARG A 389 14.98 -24.16 20.77
CA ARG A 389 15.50 -25.17 21.71
C ARG A 389 15.66 -24.54 23.10
N PRO A 390 14.54 -24.09 23.73
CA PRO A 390 14.63 -23.43 25.01
C PRO A 390 15.20 -24.36 26.09
N LYS A 391 15.89 -23.80 27.08
CA LYS A 391 16.29 -24.52 28.29
C LYS A 391 15.05 -24.80 29.15
N PRO A 392 15.11 -25.80 30.02
CA PRO A 392 14.02 -26.06 30.97
C PRO A 392 13.66 -24.79 31.77
N GLY A 393 12.40 -24.34 31.65
CA GLY A 393 11.90 -23.14 32.33
C GLY A 393 11.94 -21.85 31.47
N GLU A 394 12.53 -21.87 30.29
CA GLU A 394 12.49 -20.76 29.34
C GLU A 394 11.32 -20.93 28.34
N ALA A 395 10.65 -19.83 27.99
CA ALA A 395 9.65 -19.85 26.91
C ALA A 395 10.33 -19.99 25.53
N ALA A 396 9.75 -20.80 24.66
CA ALA A 396 10.25 -20.93 23.28
C ALA A 396 9.99 -19.64 22.52
N ASP A 397 11.02 -19.10 21.88
CA ASP A 397 10.94 -17.99 20.92
C ASP A 397 11.32 -18.51 19.52
N CYS A 398 10.37 -19.17 18.89
CA CYS A 398 10.55 -19.84 17.62
C CYS A 398 9.37 -19.52 16.67
N PRO A 399 9.32 -18.31 16.12
CA PRO A 399 8.23 -17.90 15.25
C PRO A 399 8.33 -18.61 13.88
N GLN A 400 7.60 -19.72 13.74
CA GLN A 400 7.46 -20.46 12.48
C GLN A 400 5.99 -20.49 12.07
N ALA A 401 5.73 -20.33 10.78
CA ALA A 401 4.38 -20.40 10.26
C ALA A 401 4.34 -20.87 8.81
N ILE A 402 3.25 -21.53 8.46
CA ILE A 402 2.80 -21.66 7.10
C ILE A 402 1.81 -20.54 6.84
N GLY A 403 2.10 -19.72 5.85
CA GLY A 403 1.19 -18.71 5.30
C GLY A 403 0.56 -19.19 4.00
N VAL A 404 -0.75 -19.04 3.89
CA VAL A 404 -1.49 -19.26 2.66
C VAL A 404 -2.18 -17.96 2.30
N GLN A 405 -1.95 -17.48 1.08
CA GLN A 405 -2.64 -16.30 0.55
C GLN A 405 -3.34 -16.63 -0.74
N VAL A 406 -4.58 -16.16 -0.89
CA VAL A 406 -5.35 -16.20 -2.14
C VAL A 406 -5.75 -14.78 -2.48
N LYS A 407 -5.49 -14.35 -3.70
CA LYS A 407 -5.95 -13.07 -4.26
C LYS A 407 -6.75 -13.33 -5.52
N ALA A 408 -7.78 -12.55 -5.73
CA ALA A 408 -8.56 -12.57 -6.96
C ALA A 408 -9.09 -11.18 -7.28
N GLY A 409 -9.33 -10.94 -8.55
CA GLY A 409 -9.97 -9.71 -9.00
C GLY A 409 -10.57 -9.85 -10.38
N VAL A 410 -11.55 -8.99 -10.67
CA VAL A 410 -12.21 -8.90 -11.96
C VAL A 410 -12.58 -7.45 -12.26
N ALA A 411 -12.41 -7.04 -13.50
CA ALA A 411 -12.89 -5.77 -14.02
C ALA A 411 -14.04 -6.00 -15.00
N ILE A 412 -15.14 -5.26 -14.78
CA ILE A 412 -16.39 -5.36 -15.56
C ILE A 412 -16.61 -3.99 -16.22
N GLY A 413 -16.86 -3.96 -17.52
CA GLY A 413 -17.04 -2.74 -18.30
C GLY A 413 -15.81 -2.36 -19.11
N ASP A 414 -15.73 -1.08 -19.50
CA ASP A 414 -14.76 -0.56 -20.47
C ASP A 414 -13.47 -0.08 -19.80
N MET A 415 -12.72 -1.03 -19.24
CA MET A 415 -11.47 -0.74 -18.54
C MET A 415 -10.37 -0.33 -19.52
N PRO A 416 -9.69 0.82 -19.30
CA PRO A 416 -8.51 1.20 -20.08
C PRO A 416 -7.35 0.23 -19.85
N PRO A 417 -6.46 0.05 -20.84
CA PRO A 417 -5.41 -0.97 -20.76
C PRO A 417 -4.43 -0.77 -19.61
N TYR A 418 -4.16 0.47 -19.23
CA TYR A 418 -3.27 0.79 -18.11
C TYR A 418 -3.86 0.49 -16.71
N GLU A 419 -5.16 0.18 -16.62
CA GLU A 419 -5.84 -0.25 -15.40
C GLU A 419 -5.99 -1.79 -15.33
N ALA A 420 -5.49 -2.54 -16.32
CA ALA A 420 -5.54 -3.99 -16.32
C ALA A 420 -4.80 -4.60 -15.11
N PHE A 421 -5.24 -5.77 -14.69
CA PHE A 421 -4.54 -6.53 -13.64
C PHE A 421 -3.26 -7.13 -14.19
N CYS A 422 -2.18 -7.02 -13.40
CA CYS A 422 -0.87 -7.55 -13.70
C CYS A 422 -0.53 -8.72 -12.80
N LEU A 423 0.07 -9.76 -13.36
CA LEU A 423 0.65 -10.88 -12.64
C LEU A 423 2.16 -10.99 -12.93
N GLY A 424 2.93 -11.39 -11.93
CA GLY A 424 4.39 -11.48 -11.95
C GLY A 424 5.05 -10.49 -10.98
N GLY A 425 6.28 -10.80 -10.58
CA GLY A 425 7.08 -9.97 -9.70
C GLY A 425 7.14 -10.41 -8.24
N SER A 426 7.98 -9.76 -7.46
CA SER A 426 8.30 -10.11 -6.07
C SER A 426 7.10 -10.10 -5.11
N ASN A 427 6.02 -9.38 -5.44
CA ASN A 427 4.79 -9.30 -4.65
C ASN A 427 3.59 -10.05 -5.28
N SER A 428 3.81 -10.76 -6.38
CA SER A 428 2.85 -11.61 -7.10
C SER A 428 3.45 -12.99 -7.33
N ILE A 429 3.72 -13.40 -8.57
CA ILE A 429 4.32 -14.70 -8.92
C ILE A 429 5.81 -14.51 -9.13
N ARG A 430 6.63 -14.96 -8.19
CA ARG A 430 8.07 -14.64 -8.07
C ARG A 430 8.97 -15.20 -9.17
N GLY A 431 8.50 -16.14 -9.99
CA GLY A 431 9.24 -16.67 -11.14
C GLY A 431 9.30 -15.74 -12.36
N TRP A 432 8.50 -14.68 -12.39
CA TRP A 432 8.43 -13.70 -13.49
C TRP A 432 8.83 -12.30 -13.01
N TYR A 433 9.23 -11.45 -13.96
CA TYR A 433 9.37 -10.01 -13.70
C TYR A 433 8.01 -9.37 -13.42
N ASP A 434 8.05 -8.12 -12.90
CA ASP A 434 6.82 -7.38 -12.58
C ASP A 434 5.91 -7.30 -13.80
N CYS A 435 4.65 -7.77 -13.65
CA CYS A 435 3.64 -7.78 -14.70
C CYS A 435 3.96 -8.66 -15.94
N ASP A 436 4.97 -9.51 -15.91
CA ASP A 436 5.44 -10.24 -17.10
C ASP A 436 4.76 -11.61 -17.30
N LEU A 437 4.08 -12.14 -16.29
CA LEU A 437 3.28 -13.35 -16.41
C LEU A 437 1.98 -13.07 -17.19
N ALA A 438 1.21 -12.06 -16.81
CA ALA A 438 -0.08 -11.79 -17.43
C ALA A 438 -0.53 -10.34 -17.28
N VAL A 439 -1.38 -9.90 -18.22
CA VAL A 439 -2.13 -8.63 -18.17
C VAL A 439 -3.56 -8.90 -18.58
N GLY A 440 -4.49 -8.97 -17.63
CA GLY A 440 -5.87 -9.40 -17.86
C GLY A 440 -6.94 -8.51 -17.24
N LYS A 441 -8.20 -8.76 -17.59
CA LYS A 441 -9.38 -8.19 -16.93
C LYS A 441 -9.77 -8.93 -15.65
N ALA A 442 -9.27 -10.16 -15.47
CA ALA A 442 -9.44 -10.94 -14.26
C ALA A 442 -8.10 -11.57 -13.86
N PHE A 443 -7.97 -11.94 -12.62
CA PHE A 443 -6.83 -12.69 -12.13
C PHE A 443 -7.18 -13.52 -10.90
N GLY A 444 -6.41 -14.59 -10.71
CA GLY A 444 -6.34 -15.37 -9.49
C GLY A 444 -4.89 -15.68 -9.16
N GLU A 445 -4.52 -15.54 -7.91
CA GLU A 445 -3.21 -15.88 -7.36
C GLU A 445 -3.37 -16.73 -6.11
N ILE A 446 -2.48 -17.70 -5.93
CA ILE A 446 -2.31 -18.43 -4.68
C ILE A 446 -0.83 -18.47 -4.32
N THR A 447 -0.52 -18.22 -3.05
CA THR A 447 0.82 -18.35 -2.47
C THR A 447 0.76 -19.28 -1.28
N LEU A 448 1.67 -20.24 -1.24
CA LEU A 448 1.98 -21.04 -0.06
C LEU A 448 3.40 -20.73 0.36
N GLU A 449 3.62 -20.38 1.62
CA GLU A 449 4.94 -19.97 2.12
C GLU A 449 5.18 -20.53 3.52
N TYR A 450 6.31 -21.17 3.72
CA TYR A 450 6.78 -21.61 5.03
C TYR A 450 7.93 -20.73 5.47
N ARG A 451 7.78 -20.06 6.62
CA ARG A 451 8.77 -19.17 7.24
C ARG A 451 9.31 -19.79 8.50
N PHE A 452 10.63 -19.69 8.70
CA PHE A 452 11.31 -20.24 9.88
C PHE A 452 12.52 -19.40 10.27
N PRO A 453 12.83 -19.24 11.58
CA PRO A 453 14.00 -18.51 12.03
C PRO A 453 15.26 -19.32 11.77
N LEU A 454 16.32 -18.65 11.29
CA LEU A 454 17.65 -19.22 11.08
C LEU A 454 18.59 -18.83 12.21
N ILE A 455 19.15 -17.63 12.17
CA ILE A 455 20.14 -17.12 13.11
C ILE A 455 19.88 -15.62 13.34
N SER A 456 19.76 -15.19 14.60
CA SER A 456 19.61 -13.79 14.97
C SER A 456 18.49 -13.07 14.17
N ILE A 457 18.86 -12.12 13.31
CA ILE A 457 17.94 -11.33 12.48
C ILE A 457 17.53 -12.03 11.18
N PHE A 458 18.11 -13.19 10.87
CA PHE A 458 17.88 -13.93 9.63
C PHE A 458 16.79 -14.99 9.81
N SER A 459 15.86 -15.02 8.88
CA SER A 459 14.86 -16.08 8.73
C SER A 459 14.95 -16.67 7.33
N GLY A 460 14.57 -17.92 7.19
CA GLY A 460 14.44 -18.61 5.90
C GLY A 460 12.99 -18.69 5.48
N GLU A 461 12.79 -18.79 4.18
CA GLU A 461 11.49 -19.07 3.58
C GLU A 461 11.61 -20.07 2.43
N VAL A 462 10.56 -20.87 2.25
CA VAL A 462 10.33 -21.71 1.08
C VAL A 462 8.92 -21.44 0.62
N PHE A 463 8.72 -21.29 -0.68
CA PHE A 463 7.43 -20.88 -1.20
C PHE A 463 7.07 -21.51 -2.53
N MET A 464 5.77 -21.49 -2.82
CA MET A 464 5.18 -21.81 -4.10
C MET A 464 4.13 -20.76 -4.42
N ASP A 465 4.20 -20.17 -5.62
CA ASP A 465 3.23 -19.22 -6.14
C ASP A 465 2.59 -19.78 -7.42
N ALA A 466 1.30 -19.57 -7.61
CA ALA A 466 0.61 -19.87 -8.85
C ALA A 466 -0.36 -18.74 -9.19
N GLY A 467 -0.47 -18.40 -10.46
CA GLY A 467 -1.34 -17.34 -10.94
C GLY A 467 -1.87 -17.56 -12.33
N THR A 468 -3.03 -16.98 -12.59
CA THR A 468 -3.70 -17.02 -13.90
C THR A 468 -4.54 -15.77 -14.12
N ASP A 469 -4.66 -15.34 -15.36
CA ASP A 469 -5.58 -14.27 -15.78
C ASP A 469 -6.90 -14.84 -16.37
N PHE A 470 -7.11 -16.14 -16.30
CA PHE A 470 -8.28 -16.83 -16.85
C PHE A 470 -8.53 -16.55 -18.33
N ASP A 471 -7.47 -16.41 -19.14
CA ASP A 471 -7.50 -16.10 -20.59
C ASP A 471 -8.20 -14.75 -20.90
N THR A 472 -8.15 -13.79 -19.99
CA THR A 472 -8.78 -12.47 -20.16
C THR A 472 -7.87 -11.41 -20.78
N GLN A 473 -6.63 -11.74 -21.16
CA GLN A 473 -5.73 -10.85 -21.90
C GLN A 473 -6.35 -10.37 -23.21
N LYS A 474 -7.13 -11.23 -23.86
CA LYS A 474 -7.85 -10.91 -25.11
C LYS A 474 -8.95 -9.87 -24.94
N ASP A 475 -9.44 -9.68 -23.71
CA ASP A 475 -10.54 -8.76 -23.37
C ASP A 475 -10.05 -7.39 -22.94
N VAL A 476 -8.74 -7.22 -22.74
CA VAL A 476 -8.12 -5.94 -22.45
C VAL A 476 -8.01 -5.13 -23.75
N GLN A 477 -8.44 -3.87 -23.72
CA GLN A 477 -8.32 -2.98 -24.88
C GLN A 477 -6.86 -2.92 -25.37
N GLY A 478 -6.65 -3.07 -26.68
CA GLY A 478 -5.30 -3.10 -27.27
C GLY A 478 -4.50 -4.38 -26.99
N LYS A 479 -4.99 -5.28 -26.14
CA LYS A 479 -4.42 -6.62 -25.87
C LYS A 479 -2.91 -6.61 -25.58
N PRO A 480 -2.42 -5.74 -24.68
CA PRO A 480 -0.97 -5.60 -24.45
C PRO A 480 -0.30 -6.89 -24.00
N GLY A 481 -0.97 -7.74 -23.21
CA GLY A 481 -0.44 -9.04 -22.79
C GLY A 481 -0.16 -9.97 -23.98
N LEU A 482 -1.12 -10.11 -24.90
CA LEU A 482 -0.94 -10.94 -26.09
C LEU A 482 0.11 -10.37 -27.05
N LEU A 483 0.15 -9.02 -27.20
CA LEU A 483 1.17 -8.38 -28.03
C LEU A 483 2.58 -8.57 -27.50
N LEU A 484 2.72 -8.67 -26.20
CA LEU A 484 4.01 -8.90 -25.52
C LEU A 484 4.25 -10.39 -25.24
N ASN A 485 3.41 -11.31 -25.78
CA ASN A 485 3.48 -12.75 -25.59
C ASN A 485 3.61 -13.18 -24.11
N LYS A 486 2.84 -12.55 -23.23
CA LYS A 486 2.80 -12.95 -21.82
C LYS A 486 2.08 -14.28 -21.67
N ASP A 487 2.57 -15.12 -20.77
CA ASP A 487 2.14 -16.54 -20.65
C ASP A 487 0.66 -16.70 -20.23
N GLY A 488 0.11 -15.75 -19.46
CA GLY A 488 -1.27 -15.75 -18.96
C GLY A 488 -1.46 -16.54 -17.66
N SER A 489 -0.73 -17.60 -17.47
CA SER A 489 -0.73 -18.43 -16.25
C SER A 489 0.62 -19.08 -16.03
N GLY A 490 0.95 -19.36 -14.77
CA GLY A 490 2.21 -20.00 -14.43
C GLY A 490 2.31 -20.36 -12.95
N VAL A 491 3.31 -21.20 -12.65
CA VAL A 491 3.64 -21.67 -11.30
C VAL A 491 5.11 -21.42 -11.02
N SER A 492 5.46 -20.92 -9.86
CA SER A 492 6.84 -20.78 -9.41
C SER A 492 7.06 -21.43 -8.05
N VAL A 493 8.27 -21.96 -7.85
CA VAL A 493 8.75 -22.42 -6.55
C VAL A 493 10.08 -21.75 -6.26
N GLY A 494 10.33 -21.49 -4.99
CA GLY A 494 11.54 -20.80 -4.62
C GLY A 494 11.85 -20.86 -3.14
N THR A 495 12.97 -20.25 -2.80
CA THR A 495 13.46 -20.10 -1.43
C THR A 495 14.07 -18.73 -1.25
N GLY A 496 14.15 -18.29 -0.02
CA GLY A 496 14.70 -16.97 0.28
C GLY A 496 15.25 -16.85 1.69
N VAL A 497 15.93 -15.74 1.88
CA VAL A 497 16.40 -15.28 3.19
C VAL A 497 15.74 -13.95 3.50
N ILE A 498 15.18 -13.86 4.70
CA ILE A 498 14.52 -12.67 5.21
C ILE A 498 15.42 -12.06 6.28
N VAL A 499 15.79 -10.80 6.12
CA VAL A 499 16.59 -10.04 7.07
C VAL A 499 15.70 -9.07 7.82
N LYS A 500 15.55 -9.20 9.13
CA LYS A 500 14.79 -8.25 9.96
C LYS A 500 15.56 -6.95 10.07
N THR A 501 15.01 -5.86 9.55
CA THR A 501 15.59 -4.52 9.64
C THR A 501 14.65 -3.56 10.38
N PRO A 502 15.16 -2.43 10.91
CA PRO A 502 14.29 -1.43 11.56
C PRO A 502 13.22 -0.81 10.64
N VAL A 503 13.43 -0.87 9.32
CA VAL A 503 12.50 -0.36 8.30
C VAL A 503 11.57 -1.45 7.73
N GLY A 504 11.58 -2.65 8.33
CA GLY A 504 10.82 -3.82 7.90
C GLY A 504 11.70 -4.95 7.38
N PRO A 505 11.14 -6.13 7.12
CA PRO A 505 11.89 -7.26 6.61
C PRO A 505 12.38 -7.00 5.18
N LEU A 506 13.63 -7.34 4.89
CA LEU A 506 14.22 -7.36 3.56
C LEU A 506 14.27 -8.82 3.09
N ARG A 507 13.65 -9.12 1.96
CA ARG A 507 13.58 -10.46 1.36
C ARG A 507 14.53 -10.57 0.17
N LEU A 508 15.40 -11.58 0.20
CA LEU A 508 16.28 -11.97 -0.90
C LEU A 508 15.85 -13.37 -1.35
N GLU A 509 15.23 -13.46 -2.50
CA GLU A 509 14.52 -14.65 -2.97
C GLU A 509 15.05 -15.13 -4.32
N VAL A 510 15.05 -16.44 -4.53
CA VAL A 510 15.30 -17.08 -5.83
C VAL A 510 14.11 -17.96 -6.15
N ALA A 511 13.57 -17.82 -7.34
CA ALA A 511 12.42 -18.59 -7.81
C ALA A 511 12.65 -19.15 -9.21
N THR A 512 12.07 -20.33 -9.50
CA THR A 512 12.05 -20.90 -10.85
C THR A 512 10.75 -20.55 -11.54
N LYS A 513 10.80 -20.44 -12.86
CA LYS A 513 9.64 -20.26 -13.73
C LYS A 513 9.18 -21.65 -14.20
N ASP A 514 7.93 -22.03 -13.90
CA ASP A 514 7.30 -23.30 -14.34
C ASP A 514 8.19 -24.54 -14.15
N PHE A 515 8.94 -24.61 -13.03
CA PHE A 515 9.89 -25.68 -12.72
C PHE A 515 11.02 -25.85 -13.75
N THR A 516 11.34 -24.80 -14.50
CA THR A 516 12.44 -24.79 -15.47
C THR A 516 13.76 -24.38 -14.84
N ASP A 517 14.85 -24.40 -15.62
CA ASP A 517 16.17 -23.88 -15.21
C ASP A 517 16.26 -22.35 -15.31
N ASP A 518 15.15 -21.66 -15.55
CA ASP A 518 15.09 -20.20 -15.58
C ASP A 518 14.87 -19.66 -14.15
N TYR A 519 15.94 -19.18 -13.54
CA TYR A 519 15.95 -18.68 -12.16
C TYR A 519 15.83 -17.16 -12.14
N ARG A 520 14.97 -16.66 -11.25
CA ARG A 520 14.79 -15.21 -11.01
C ARG A 520 15.21 -14.86 -9.60
N PHE A 521 15.97 -13.77 -9.49
CA PHE A 521 16.33 -13.16 -8.22
C PHE A 521 15.36 -12.04 -7.93
N ASN A 522 14.77 -12.05 -6.73
CA ASN A 522 13.85 -11.03 -6.28
C ASN A 522 14.43 -10.35 -5.04
N LEU A 523 14.28 -9.03 -4.99
CA LEU A 523 14.52 -8.20 -3.82
C LEU A 523 13.17 -7.61 -3.40
N GLY A 524 12.71 -7.93 -2.19
CA GLY A 524 11.47 -7.39 -1.64
C GLY A 524 11.71 -6.65 -0.33
N ILE A 525 10.99 -5.55 -0.10
CA ILE A 525 10.96 -4.83 1.18
C ILE A 525 9.58 -5.03 1.78
N GLY A 526 9.50 -5.40 3.05
CA GLY A 526 8.26 -5.78 3.72
C GLY A 526 7.92 -7.26 3.54
N TRP A 527 6.88 -7.72 4.23
CA TRP A 527 6.31 -9.04 4.01
C TRP A 527 5.57 -9.09 2.67
N LYS A 528 5.53 -10.23 2.02
CA LYS A 528 4.71 -10.41 0.81
C LYS A 528 3.21 -10.33 1.15
N PHE A 529 2.83 -10.80 2.34
CA PHE A 529 1.47 -10.80 2.88
C PHE A 529 1.45 -10.90 4.41
#